data_1093007adeb0dca29ac521eaa18f033b
#
_entry.id   1093007adeb0dca29ac521eaa18f033b
#
_cell.length_a   1.000
_cell.length_b   1.000
_cell.length_c   1.000
_cell.angle_alpha   90.00
_cell.angle_beta   90.00
_cell.angle_gamma   90.00
#
_symmetry.space_group_name_H-M   'P 1'
#
loop_
_entity.id
_entity.type
_entity.pdbx_description
1 polymer ?
#
loop_
_entity_poly.entity_id
_entity_poly.type
_entity_poly.pdbx_seq_one_letter_code
_entity_poly.pdbx_strand_id
1 'polypeptide(L)'
;TGWDYGIRNQWETDIFFGILPKYDSKRTKITMTLKQNYMPWSIALGKEFAVEPLACGMYFNTVFGDEFWTHEPERYPKGYYGFSSKVRIHVFLGQRLTYNIPPRWRLGARAVTFYYEISTCDLYVVSAFTNKYLKPKDYLSLSFGLKTQLF
;
A
#
# COMPACT_ATOMS: atom_id res chain seq x y z
N THR A 1 -3.47 3.70 -10.51
CA THR A 1 -4.58 4.65 -10.63
C THR A 1 -5.35 4.72 -9.32
N GLY A 2 -5.93 5.88 -8.99
CA GLY A 2 -6.66 6.09 -7.74
C GLY A 2 -7.75 7.14 -7.89
N TRP A 3 -8.67 7.13 -6.92
CA TRP A 3 -9.80 8.06 -6.85
C TRP A 3 -9.94 8.59 -5.42
N ASP A 4 -10.06 9.92 -5.31
CA ASP A 4 -10.35 10.61 -4.06
C ASP A 4 -11.85 10.80 -3.89
N TYR A 5 -12.36 10.61 -2.67
CA TYR A 5 -13.77 10.78 -2.34
C TYR A 5 -13.99 11.14 -0.86
N GLY A 6 -15.25 11.42 -0.51
CA GLY A 6 -15.63 11.88 0.82
C GLY A 6 -15.74 13.40 0.92
N ILE A 7 -16.23 13.91 2.05
CA ILE A 7 -16.60 15.32 2.23
C ILE A 7 -15.41 16.27 2.07
N ARG A 8 -14.20 15.82 2.33
CA ARG A 8 -12.95 16.61 2.24
C ARG A 8 -11.85 15.84 1.51
N ASN A 9 -12.23 14.95 0.59
CA ASN A 9 -11.29 14.03 -0.06
C ASN A 9 -10.43 13.24 0.95
N GLN A 10 -11.04 12.86 2.08
CA GLN A 10 -10.36 12.15 3.16
C GLN A 10 -10.10 10.69 2.82
N TRP A 11 -10.81 10.16 1.84
CA TRP A 11 -10.70 8.79 1.40
C TRP A 11 -10.12 8.74 0.00
N GLU A 12 -9.25 7.78 -0.20
CA GLU A 12 -8.65 7.50 -1.50
C GLU A 12 -8.52 5.99 -1.69
N THR A 13 -8.99 5.52 -2.83
CA THR A 13 -8.81 4.13 -3.26
C THR A 13 -7.82 4.07 -4.41
N ASP A 14 -6.77 3.28 -4.27
CA ASP A 14 -5.74 3.08 -5.28
C ASP A 14 -5.70 1.65 -5.78
N ILE A 15 -5.44 1.49 -7.06
CA ILE A 15 -5.10 0.21 -7.69
C ILE A 15 -3.70 0.31 -8.29
N PHE A 16 -2.82 -0.59 -7.87
CA PHE A 16 -1.47 -0.71 -8.41
C PHE A 16 -1.30 -2.05 -9.12
N PHE A 17 -0.53 -2.00 -10.21
CA PHE A 17 0.00 -3.19 -10.86
C PHE A 17 1.51 -3.16 -10.75
N GLY A 18 2.09 -4.28 -10.37
CA GLY A 18 3.52 -4.44 -10.20
C GLY A 18 4.04 -5.68 -10.91
N ILE A 19 5.34 -5.70 -11.13
CA ILE A 19 6.04 -6.83 -11.72
C ILE A 19 7.16 -7.23 -10.76
N LEU A 20 7.17 -8.49 -10.37
CA LEU A 20 8.28 -9.11 -9.65
C LEU A 20 9.21 -9.75 -10.70
N PRO A 21 10.42 -9.23 -10.89
CA PRO A 21 11.36 -9.76 -11.89
C PRO A 21 11.86 -11.15 -11.50
N LYS A 22 12.38 -11.87 -12.50
CA LYS A 22 12.90 -13.24 -12.37
C LYS A 22 14.08 -13.36 -11.38
N TYR A 23 14.70 -12.24 -10.99
CA TYR A 23 15.84 -12.23 -10.08
C TYR A 23 15.50 -12.81 -8.70
N ASP A 24 14.31 -12.52 -8.19
CA ASP A 24 13.85 -12.98 -6.86
C ASP A 24 12.90 -14.18 -6.93
N SER A 25 12.58 -14.67 -8.13
CA SER A 25 11.69 -15.82 -8.32
C SER A 25 12.04 -16.59 -9.59
N LYS A 26 11.63 -17.87 -9.67
CA LYS A 26 11.87 -18.71 -10.84
C LYS A 26 11.25 -18.18 -12.15
N ARG A 27 10.22 -17.34 -12.05
CA ARG A 27 9.52 -16.71 -13.18
C ARG A 27 9.10 -15.29 -12.83
N THR A 28 9.00 -14.41 -13.83
CA THR A 28 8.39 -13.08 -13.66
C THR A 28 6.94 -13.23 -13.23
N LYS A 29 6.54 -12.52 -12.19
CA LYS A 29 5.17 -12.56 -11.64
C LYS A 29 4.54 -11.18 -11.70
N ILE A 30 3.24 -11.15 -11.91
CA ILE A 30 2.44 -9.93 -11.85
C ILE A 30 1.82 -9.83 -10.46
N THR A 31 1.82 -8.64 -9.90
CA THR A 31 1.14 -8.34 -8.64
C THR A 31 0.06 -7.31 -8.88
N MET A 32 -1.01 -7.39 -8.11
CA MET A 32 -2.05 -6.38 -8.05
C MET A 32 -2.27 -6.00 -6.60
N THR A 33 -2.34 -4.70 -6.34
CA THR A 33 -2.61 -4.17 -5.00
C THR A 33 -3.82 -3.26 -5.05
N LEU A 34 -4.80 -3.55 -4.22
CA LEU A 34 -5.92 -2.66 -3.94
C LEU A 34 -5.67 -2.01 -2.58
N LYS A 35 -5.56 -0.69 -2.58
CA LYS A 35 -5.21 0.09 -1.39
C LYS A 35 -6.29 1.08 -1.05
N GLN A 36 -6.69 1.10 0.21
CA GLN A 36 -7.63 2.05 0.78
C GLN A 36 -6.89 2.96 1.74
N ASN A 37 -6.90 4.26 1.47
CA ASN A 37 -6.28 5.28 2.29
C ASN A 37 -7.33 6.12 3.00
N TYR A 38 -7.00 6.54 4.22
CA TYR A 38 -7.76 7.50 4.99
C TYR A 38 -6.83 8.61 5.51
N MET A 39 -7.15 9.85 5.19
CA MET A 39 -6.40 11.06 5.55
C MET A 39 -7.30 11.98 6.35
N PRO A 40 -7.31 11.88 7.68
CA PRO A 40 -8.22 12.67 8.53
C PRO A 40 -7.97 14.17 8.43
N TRP A 41 -6.73 14.57 8.16
CA TRP A 41 -6.33 15.98 8.12
C TRP A 41 -5.48 16.27 6.90
N SER A 42 -5.78 17.40 6.24
CA SER A 42 -4.94 18.03 5.24
C SER A 42 -4.71 19.49 5.64
N ILE A 43 -3.47 19.86 5.82
CA ILE A 43 -3.03 21.17 6.27
C ILE A 43 -2.37 21.88 5.09
N ALA A 44 -2.99 22.98 4.64
CA ALA A 44 -2.40 23.81 3.60
C ALA A 44 -1.21 24.61 4.14
N LEU A 45 -0.06 24.45 3.53
CA LEU A 45 1.16 25.22 3.79
C LEU A 45 1.35 26.26 2.67
N GLY A 46 0.67 27.39 2.81
CA GLY A 46 0.62 28.44 1.79
C GLY A 46 -0.32 28.10 0.64
N LYS A 47 0.03 28.55 -0.58
CA LYS A 47 -0.82 28.39 -1.77
C LYS A 47 -0.55 27.13 -2.59
N GLU A 48 0.64 26.58 -2.46
CA GLU A 48 1.13 25.53 -3.37
C GLU A 48 1.34 24.18 -2.65
N PHE A 49 1.53 24.19 -1.34
CA PHE A 49 1.82 22.97 -0.57
C PHE A 49 0.67 22.59 0.35
N ALA A 50 0.45 21.30 0.49
CA ALA A 50 -0.39 20.70 1.51
C ALA A 50 0.32 19.52 2.15
N VAL A 51 0.12 19.35 3.45
CA VAL A 51 0.67 18.22 4.22
C VAL A 51 -0.48 17.43 4.82
N GLU A 52 -0.48 16.15 4.60
CA GLU A 52 -1.31 15.18 5.33
C GLU A 52 -0.40 14.51 6.38
N PRO A 53 -0.43 15.00 7.63
CA PRO A 53 0.46 14.53 8.69
C PRO A 53 0.16 13.11 9.14
N LEU A 54 -1.00 12.60 8.79
CA LEU A 54 -1.40 11.22 9.01
C LEU A 54 -2.16 10.69 7.79
N ALA A 55 -1.61 9.68 7.17
CA ALA A 55 -2.28 8.82 6.21
C ALA A 55 -2.26 7.39 6.77
N CYS A 56 -3.40 6.75 6.88
CA CYS A 56 -3.48 5.37 7.36
C CYS A 56 -4.46 4.58 6.49
N GLY A 57 -4.36 3.26 6.59
CA GLY A 57 -5.28 2.40 5.85
C GLY A 57 -4.81 0.97 5.77
N MET A 58 -5.38 0.28 4.79
CA MET A 58 -5.06 -1.10 4.49
C MET A 58 -4.92 -1.33 3.00
N TYR A 59 -4.17 -2.35 2.64
CA TYR A 59 -4.12 -2.80 1.26
C TYR A 59 -4.09 -4.32 1.15
N PHE A 60 -4.69 -4.79 0.08
CA PHE A 60 -4.70 -6.19 -0.32
C PHE A 60 -3.71 -6.35 -1.46
N ASN A 61 -2.71 -7.19 -1.27
CA ASN A 61 -1.75 -7.52 -2.31
C ASN A 61 -2.01 -8.94 -2.80
N THR A 62 -2.11 -9.10 -4.11
CA THR A 62 -2.28 -10.39 -4.77
C THR A 62 -1.13 -10.63 -5.73
N VAL A 63 -0.52 -11.80 -5.65
CA VAL A 63 0.52 -12.26 -6.57
C VAL A 63 -0.08 -13.30 -7.51
N PHE A 64 0.01 -13.06 -8.82
CA PHE A 64 -0.44 -14.00 -9.84
C PHE A 64 0.70 -14.95 -10.20
N GLY A 65 0.52 -16.23 -9.93
CA GLY A 65 1.45 -17.28 -10.24
C GLY A 65 0.94 -18.64 -9.75
N ASP A 66 1.32 -19.71 -10.44
CA ASP A 66 0.87 -21.07 -10.16
C ASP A 66 1.36 -21.61 -8.81
N GLU A 67 2.36 -20.96 -8.22
CA GLU A 67 2.94 -21.33 -6.92
C GLU A 67 2.10 -20.82 -5.73
N PHE A 68 1.15 -19.90 -5.98
CA PHE A 68 0.31 -19.30 -4.95
C PHE A 68 -1.12 -19.85 -5.03
N TRP A 69 -1.67 -20.19 -3.89
CA TRP A 69 -2.98 -20.83 -3.78
C TRP A 69 -3.92 -20.04 -2.87
N THR A 70 -5.20 -20.13 -3.14
CA THR A 70 -6.28 -19.54 -2.33
C THR A 70 -6.87 -20.52 -1.33
N HIS A 71 -6.82 -21.82 -1.68
CA HIS A 71 -7.28 -22.92 -0.85
C HIS A 71 -6.09 -23.82 -0.55
N GLU A 72 -6.04 -24.34 0.66
CA GLU A 72 -4.99 -25.22 1.13
C GLU A 72 -4.92 -26.49 0.25
N PRO A 73 -3.73 -26.81 -0.32
CA PRO A 73 -3.56 -28.05 -1.11
C PRO A 73 -3.80 -29.29 -0.25
N GLU A 74 -4.38 -30.33 -0.81
CA GLU A 74 -4.71 -31.59 -0.13
C GLU A 74 -3.53 -32.29 0.57
N ARG A 75 -2.31 -31.95 0.17
CA ARG A 75 -1.07 -32.48 0.78
C ARG A 75 -0.82 -32.01 2.22
N TYR A 76 -1.55 -30.99 2.70
CA TYR A 76 -1.43 -30.47 4.05
C TYR A 76 -2.67 -30.80 4.88
N PRO A 77 -2.54 -31.01 6.21
CA PRO A 77 -3.70 -31.16 7.08
C PRO A 77 -4.59 -29.93 7.04
N LYS A 78 -5.90 -30.11 6.99
CA LYS A 78 -6.87 -29.00 6.97
C LYS A 78 -6.64 -28.06 8.15
N GLY A 79 -6.49 -26.75 7.86
CA GLY A 79 -6.26 -25.72 8.87
C GLY A 79 -4.81 -25.50 9.24
N TYR A 80 -3.85 -26.13 8.56
CA TYR A 80 -2.42 -25.93 8.79
C TYR A 80 -1.98 -24.50 8.45
N TYR A 81 -2.54 -23.93 7.39
CA TYR A 81 -2.34 -22.52 7.02
C TYR A 81 -3.63 -21.74 7.24
N GLY A 82 -3.64 -20.82 8.19
CA GLY A 82 -4.82 -19.98 8.48
C GLY A 82 -5.15 -18.94 7.41
N PHE A 83 -4.26 -18.69 6.43
CA PHE A 83 -4.40 -17.65 5.42
C PHE A 83 -3.99 -18.14 4.03
N SER A 84 -4.67 -17.61 3.00
CA SER A 84 -4.27 -17.80 1.61
C SER A 84 -2.84 -17.28 1.37
N SER A 85 -2.03 -18.03 0.62
CA SER A 85 -0.71 -17.54 0.20
C SER A 85 -0.78 -16.52 -0.93
N LYS A 86 -1.90 -16.48 -1.66
CA LYS A 86 -2.10 -15.64 -2.84
C LYS A 86 -2.50 -14.20 -2.50
N VAL A 87 -3.24 -13.99 -1.41
CA VAL A 87 -3.71 -12.68 -0.99
C VAL A 87 -3.13 -12.35 0.37
N ARG A 88 -2.51 -11.17 0.49
CA ARG A 88 -1.98 -10.64 1.75
C ARG A 88 -2.66 -9.35 2.11
N ILE A 89 -2.98 -9.21 3.39
CA ILE A 89 -3.56 -8.01 3.96
C ILE A 89 -2.44 -7.25 4.67
N HIS A 90 -2.33 -5.97 4.37
CA HIS A 90 -1.38 -5.07 4.98
C HIS A 90 -2.11 -3.90 5.61
N VAL A 91 -1.59 -3.42 6.73
CA VAL A 91 -1.97 -2.15 7.33
C VAL A 91 -0.78 -1.20 7.28
N PHE A 92 -1.04 0.08 7.14
CA PHE A 92 0.01 1.08 7.05
C PHE A 92 -0.34 2.37 7.75
N LEU A 93 0.71 3.09 8.12
CA LEU A 93 0.70 4.48 8.60
C LEU A 93 1.76 5.25 7.84
N GLY A 94 1.46 6.49 7.46
CA GLY A 94 2.39 7.32 6.71
C GLY A 94 2.06 8.79 6.77
N GLN A 95 2.81 9.55 5.99
CA GLN A 95 2.62 10.99 5.81
C GLN A 95 2.77 11.32 4.33
N ARG A 96 2.17 12.45 3.93
CA ARG A 96 2.19 12.91 2.55
C ARG A 96 2.51 14.39 2.49
N LEU A 97 3.21 14.77 1.44
CA LEU A 97 3.47 16.15 1.06
C LEU A 97 3.01 16.35 -0.38
N THR A 98 2.01 17.18 -0.56
CA THR A 98 1.43 17.48 -1.87
C THR A 98 1.88 18.85 -2.34
N TYR A 99 2.40 18.92 -3.55
CA TYR A 99 2.69 20.15 -4.27
C TYR A 99 1.62 20.38 -5.35
N ASN A 100 0.83 21.41 -5.19
CA ASN A 100 -0.18 21.85 -6.15
C ASN A 100 0.49 22.68 -7.25
N ILE A 101 0.50 22.17 -8.47
CA ILE A 101 1.11 22.86 -9.60
C ILE A 101 0.28 24.09 -9.98
N PRO A 102 0.87 25.30 -9.99
CA PRO A 102 0.18 26.50 -10.39
C PRO A 102 -0.39 26.36 -11.81
N PRO A 103 -1.58 26.96 -12.12
CA PRO A 103 -2.25 26.79 -13.41
C PRO A 103 -1.39 27.09 -14.64
N ARG A 104 -0.45 28.03 -14.51
CA ARG A 104 0.51 28.43 -15.57
C ARG A 104 1.54 27.36 -15.95
N TRP A 105 1.75 26.36 -15.06
CA TRP A 105 2.75 25.28 -15.24
C TRP A 105 2.13 23.90 -15.46
N ARG A 106 0.81 23.82 -15.54
CA ARG A 106 0.08 22.55 -15.68
C ARG A 106 0.23 21.99 -17.10
N LEU A 107 1.10 21.01 -17.26
CA LEU A 107 1.28 20.22 -18.47
C LEU A 107 0.53 18.88 -18.40
N GLY A 108 -0.73 18.88 -17.88
CA GLY A 108 -1.52 17.67 -17.70
C GLY A 108 -1.53 17.12 -16.26
N ALA A 109 -0.66 17.62 -15.38
CA ALA A 109 -0.66 17.28 -13.96
C ALA A 109 -1.16 18.46 -13.12
N ARG A 110 -2.07 18.18 -12.19
CA ARG A 110 -2.63 19.16 -11.25
C ARG A 110 -1.81 19.28 -9.98
N ALA A 111 -1.37 18.13 -9.45
CA ALA A 111 -0.55 18.07 -8.25
C ALA A 111 0.39 16.87 -8.28
N VAL A 112 1.47 16.97 -7.50
CA VAL A 112 2.39 15.86 -7.23
C VAL A 112 2.48 15.66 -5.73
N THR A 113 2.24 14.44 -5.28
CA THR A 113 2.30 14.05 -3.88
C THR A 113 3.46 13.09 -3.65
N PHE A 114 4.39 13.47 -2.81
CA PHE A 114 5.38 12.57 -2.23
C PHE A 114 4.79 11.95 -0.95
N TYR A 115 4.98 10.66 -0.77
CA TYR A 115 4.55 9.98 0.45
C TYR A 115 5.59 8.97 0.94
N TYR A 116 5.60 8.72 2.23
CA TYR A 116 6.26 7.58 2.83
C TYR A 116 5.32 6.87 3.80
N GLU A 117 5.49 5.58 3.94
CA GLU A 117 4.61 4.71 4.70
C GLU A 117 5.39 3.61 5.40
N ILE A 118 5.00 3.31 6.61
CA ILE A 118 5.44 2.14 7.35
C ILE A 118 4.28 1.17 7.35
N SER A 119 4.50 -0.03 6.87
CA SER A 119 3.47 -1.06 6.74
C SER A 119 3.89 -2.38 7.38
N THR A 120 2.90 -3.17 7.75
CA THR A 120 3.07 -4.54 8.21
C THR A 120 2.00 -5.43 7.60
N CYS A 121 2.28 -6.73 7.45
CA CYS A 121 1.30 -7.66 6.91
C CYS A 121 0.65 -8.52 8.01
N ASP A 122 -0.45 -9.17 7.64
CA ASP A 122 -1.25 -10.05 8.48
C ASP A 122 -0.42 -11.13 9.20
N LEU A 123 0.50 -11.79 8.48
CA LEU A 123 1.38 -12.80 9.07
C LEU A 123 2.29 -12.23 10.15
N TYR A 124 2.82 -11.04 9.92
CA TYR A 124 3.72 -10.42 10.90
C TYR A 124 2.98 -9.93 12.12
N VAL A 125 1.75 -9.44 11.96
CA VAL A 125 0.90 -9.08 13.10
C VAL A 125 0.64 -10.30 13.98
N VAL A 126 0.23 -11.43 13.39
CA VAL A 126 0.02 -12.68 14.14
C VAL A 126 1.31 -13.17 14.76
N SER A 127 2.43 -13.14 14.03
CA SER A 127 3.74 -13.56 14.52
C SER A 127 4.25 -12.70 15.68
N ALA A 128 3.96 -11.39 15.68
CA ALA A 128 4.35 -10.50 16.77
C ALA A 128 3.67 -10.85 18.11
N PHE A 129 2.44 -11.38 18.07
CA PHE A 129 1.74 -11.85 19.26
C PHE A 129 2.15 -13.26 19.72
N THR A 130 2.56 -14.10 18.77
CA THR A 130 2.87 -15.51 19.06
C THR A 130 4.36 -15.79 19.26
N ASN A 131 5.24 -14.95 18.69
CA ASN A 131 6.69 -15.15 18.69
C ASN A 131 7.44 -13.95 19.29
N LYS A 132 7.92 -14.11 20.52
CA LYS A 132 8.66 -13.07 21.28
C LYS A 132 10.09 -12.81 20.78
N TYR A 133 10.60 -13.58 19.82
CA TYR A 133 11.96 -13.44 19.30
C TYR A 133 12.07 -12.46 18.12
N LEU A 134 10.95 -12.03 17.52
CA LEU A 134 10.94 -11.07 16.41
C LEU A 134 11.10 -9.64 16.91
N LYS A 135 11.98 -8.88 16.24
CA LYS A 135 12.17 -7.45 16.52
C LYS A 135 11.26 -6.63 15.58
N PRO A 136 10.84 -5.41 15.98
CA PRO A 136 10.00 -4.54 15.14
C PRO A 136 10.52 -4.33 13.70
N LYS A 137 11.83 -4.27 13.52
CA LYS A 137 12.47 -4.14 12.20
C LYS A 137 12.24 -5.33 11.26
N ASP A 138 11.91 -6.49 11.79
CA ASP A 138 11.77 -7.72 11.02
C ASP A 138 10.36 -7.84 10.39
N TYR A 139 9.39 -7.05 10.88
CA TYR A 139 8.00 -7.08 10.40
C TYR A 139 7.45 -5.72 9.96
N LEU A 140 8.27 -4.67 10.01
CA LEU A 140 7.90 -3.35 9.47
C LEU A 140 8.62 -3.11 8.14
N SER A 141 7.87 -2.69 7.14
CA SER A 141 8.36 -2.32 5.83
C SER A 141 8.19 -0.82 5.62
N LEU A 142 9.25 -0.14 5.19
CA LEU A 142 9.23 1.28 4.84
C LEU A 142 9.14 1.42 3.32
N SER A 143 8.16 2.19 2.87
CA SER A 143 7.90 2.45 1.46
C SER A 143 7.88 3.94 1.18
N PHE A 144 8.37 4.32 -0.01
CA PHE A 144 8.32 5.68 -0.53
C PHE A 144 7.66 5.67 -1.90
N GLY A 145 6.94 6.74 -2.22
CA GLY A 145 6.33 6.85 -3.53
C GLY A 145 6.00 8.28 -3.93
N LEU A 146 5.74 8.42 -5.22
CA LEU A 146 5.25 9.64 -5.85
C LEU A 146 3.90 9.34 -6.51
N LYS A 147 2.94 10.24 -6.31
CA LYS A 147 1.66 10.26 -7.01
C LYS A 147 1.54 11.50 -7.84
N THR A 148 0.95 11.37 -9.01
CA THR A 148 0.59 12.51 -9.86
C THR A 148 -0.91 12.55 -10.02
N GLN A 149 -1.52 13.65 -9.65
CA GLN A 149 -2.94 13.91 -9.88
C GLN A 149 -3.11 14.61 -11.22
N LEU A 150 -3.91 14.03 -12.10
CA LEU A 150 -4.10 14.52 -13.48
C LEU A 150 -5.33 15.44 -13.62
N PHE A 151 -6.38 15.22 -12.80
CA PHE A 151 -7.66 15.95 -12.89
C PHE A 151 -8.11 16.49 -11.55
#